data_bbf72566ffd02b59dc1150c3d42a35ac
#
_entry.id   bbf72566ffd02b59dc1150c3d42a35ac
#
_cell.length_a   1.000
_cell.length_b   1.000
_cell.length_c   1.000
_cell.angle_alpha   90.00
_cell.angle_beta   90.00
_cell.angle_gamma   90.00
#
_symmetry.space_group_name_H-M   'P 1'
#
loop_
_entity.id
_entity.type
_entity.pdbx_description
1 polymer ?
#
loop_
_entity_poly.entity_id
_entity_poly.type
_entity_poly.pdbx_seq_one_letter_code
_entity_poly.pdbx_strand_id
1 'polypeptide(L)'
;MNKNSFHADKIPAALAAVLRDLPRVAVAFSGGLDSRFLCHAALLCGCDVLAVHVYGPHIPPQESDGAAAWARERGLRLHMAQFDPLALAEVETNSPQRCYGCKSGLVALLRSELAPMAAGPDRVLCDGTNADDLQAYRPGLRALEEGRVRSPLAEAGLSKAQVREAARATGLDRPWQRARPCLLTRLAYGMRPEADTLARLAAAEADLAALGTIVAAQGAPHGAELEEGSVGALGDFRLRLTPEPVLQAEKLPEDLLPEVQNILIGHGFWPCRLEAGGNISGFYDAGSSAGRH
;
A
#
# COMPACT_ATOMS: atom_id res chain seq x y z
N MET A 1 15.54 5.17 -31.14
CA MET A 1 16.06 4.24 -30.10
C MET A 1 15.28 4.51 -28.83
N ASN A 2 14.55 3.50 -28.34
CA ASN A 2 13.59 3.63 -27.25
C ASN A 2 14.35 3.80 -25.93
N LYS A 3 14.11 4.88 -25.18
CA LYS A 3 14.78 5.14 -23.87
C LYS A 3 14.61 4.01 -22.86
N ASN A 4 13.67 3.09 -23.08
CA ASN A 4 13.39 1.94 -22.21
C ASN A 4 14.41 0.78 -22.32
N SER A 5 15.27 0.75 -23.32
CA SER A 5 16.21 -0.37 -23.46
C SER A 5 17.43 -0.30 -22.54
N PHE A 6 17.73 0.87 -21.97
CA PHE A 6 18.93 1.10 -21.14
C PHE A 6 18.83 0.58 -19.70
N HIS A 7 17.64 0.11 -19.25
CA HIS A 7 17.44 -0.33 -17.88
C HIS A 7 16.95 -1.78 -17.76
N ALA A 8 16.63 -2.45 -18.87
CA ALA A 8 16.18 -3.85 -18.86
C ALA A 8 17.26 -4.80 -18.33
N ASP A 9 18.54 -4.49 -18.58
CA ASP A 9 19.71 -5.22 -18.08
C ASP A 9 19.90 -5.11 -16.55
N LYS A 10 19.22 -4.16 -15.91
CA LYS A 10 19.23 -3.96 -14.45
C LYS A 10 18.14 -4.74 -13.72
N ILE A 11 17.23 -5.37 -14.44
CA ILE A 11 16.22 -6.26 -13.85
C ILE A 11 16.93 -7.50 -13.30
N PRO A 12 16.68 -7.92 -12.04
CA PRO A 12 17.26 -9.16 -11.51
C PRO A 12 16.96 -10.35 -12.42
N ALA A 13 17.98 -11.14 -12.76
CA ALA A 13 17.87 -12.22 -13.73
C ALA A 13 16.77 -13.24 -13.38
N ALA A 14 16.58 -13.54 -12.09
CA ALA A 14 15.50 -14.41 -11.62
C ALA A 14 14.12 -13.83 -11.93
N LEU A 15 13.92 -12.51 -11.71
CA LEU A 15 12.64 -11.86 -12.04
C LEU A 15 12.43 -11.80 -13.54
N ALA A 16 13.45 -11.48 -14.30
CA ALA A 16 13.36 -11.48 -15.77
C ALA A 16 13.03 -12.89 -16.33
N ALA A 17 13.49 -13.96 -15.69
CA ALA A 17 13.14 -15.33 -16.05
C ALA A 17 11.64 -15.58 -15.78
N VAL A 18 11.14 -15.25 -14.59
CA VAL A 18 9.71 -15.41 -14.25
C VAL A 18 8.83 -14.62 -15.22
N LEU A 19 9.20 -13.36 -15.52
CA LEU A 19 8.40 -12.50 -16.39
C LEU A 19 8.38 -12.93 -17.86
N ARG A 20 9.42 -13.59 -18.35
CA ARG A 20 9.41 -14.19 -19.72
C ARG A 20 8.32 -15.23 -19.92
N ASP A 21 7.96 -15.95 -18.87
CA ASP A 21 6.88 -16.94 -18.89
C ASP A 21 5.48 -16.30 -18.72
N LEU A 22 5.44 -14.97 -18.53
CA LEU A 22 4.23 -14.19 -18.28
C LEU A 22 4.07 -13.05 -19.30
N PRO A 23 3.86 -13.36 -20.60
CA PRO A 23 3.83 -12.34 -21.64
C PRO A 23 2.67 -11.35 -21.51
N ARG A 24 1.59 -11.74 -20.81
CA ARG A 24 0.42 -10.91 -20.53
C ARG A 24 0.04 -10.98 -19.06
N VAL A 25 0.12 -9.87 -18.36
CA VAL A 25 -0.19 -9.80 -16.92
C VAL A 25 -1.27 -8.78 -16.62
N ALA A 26 -2.11 -9.10 -15.63
CA ALA A 26 -2.94 -8.15 -14.91
C ALA A 26 -2.37 -8.02 -13.50
N VAL A 27 -1.90 -6.84 -13.13
CA VAL A 27 -1.27 -6.62 -11.82
C VAL A 27 -2.26 -5.95 -10.88
N ALA A 28 -2.51 -6.58 -9.72
CA ALA A 28 -3.21 -5.94 -8.60
C ALA A 28 -2.35 -4.75 -8.11
N PHE A 29 -2.71 -3.55 -8.56
CA PHE A 29 -1.88 -2.35 -8.47
C PHE A 29 -2.31 -1.46 -7.32
N SER A 30 -1.58 -1.51 -6.21
CA SER A 30 -1.86 -0.65 -5.03
C SER A 30 -1.23 0.75 -5.11
N GLY A 31 -0.36 1.03 -6.10
CA GLY A 31 0.45 2.25 -6.13
C GLY A 31 1.63 2.24 -5.13
N GLY A 32 1.77 1.20 -4.32
CA GLY A 32 2.94 0.98 -3.47
C GLY A 32 4.17 0.53 -4.27
N LEU A 33 5.35 0.60 -3.64
CA LEU A 33 6.61 0.29 -4.31
C LEU A 33 6.60 -1.05 -5.04
N ASP A 34 6.16 -2.14 -4.37
CA ASP A 34 6.26 -3.48 -4.94
C ASP A 34 5.41 -3.63 -6.21
N SER A 35 4.16 -3.14 -6.17
CA SER A 35 3.27 -3.19 -7.34
C SER A 35 3.74 -2.26 -8.47
N ARG A 36 4.30 -1.10 -8.15
CA ARG A 36 4.92 -0.18 -9.13
C ARG A 36 6.15 -0.82 -9.77
N PHE A 37 7.02 -1.43 -8.96
CA PHE A 37 8.22 -2.09 -9.46
C PHE A 37 7.87 -3.30 -10.32
N LEU A 38 6.89 -4.12 -9.93
CA LEU A 38 6.43 -5.23 -10.74
C LEU A 38 5.92 -4.78 -12.11
N CYS A 39 5.06 -3.74 -12.16
CA CYS A 39 4.59 -3.18 -13.43
C CYS A 39 5.75 -2.64 -14.28
N HIS A 40 6.67 -1.90 -13.65
CA HIS A 40 7.84 -1.32 -14.31
C HIS A 40 8.76 -2.41 -14.89
N ALA A 41 9.11 -3.42 -14.10
CA ALA A 41 9.94 -4.54 -14.53
C ALA A 41 9.29 -5.35 -15.65
N ALA A 42 7.98 -5.63 -15.55
CA ALA A 42 7.24 -6.35 -16.59
C ALA A 42 7.24 -5.56 -17.92
N LEU A 43 7.04 -4.23 -17.87
CA LEU A 43 7.13 -3.38 -19.09
C LEU A 43 8.53 -3.40 -19.69
N LEU A 44 9.58 -3.32 -18.87
CA LEU A 44 10.98 -3.39 -19.33
C LEU A 44 11.31 -4.77 -19.95
N CYS A 45 10.70 -5.85 -19.45
CA CYS A 45 10.82 -7.19 -20.01
C CYS A 45 9.93 -7.41 -21.25
N GLY A 46 9.16 -6.42 -21.71
CA GLY A 46 8.31 -6.50 -22.89
C GLY A 46 6.96 -7.18 -22.68
N CYS A 47 6.52 -7.36 -21.43
CA CYS A 47 5.20 -7.91 -21.13
C CYS A 47 4.08 -6.92 -21.50
N ASP A 48 2.93 -7.47 -21.89
CA ASP A 48 1.68 -6.71 -22.02
C ASP A 48 1.04 -6.54 -20.64
N VAL A 49 1.19 -5.35 -20.01
CA VAL A 49 0.79 -5.08 -18.65
C VAL A 49 -0.54 -4.30 -18.59
N LEU A 50 -1.48 -4.80 -17.80
CA LEU A 50 -2.67 -4.08 -17.34
C LEU A 50 -2.58 -3.95 -15.82
N ALA A 51 -2.46 -2.73 -15.32
CA ALA A 51 -2.61 -2.47 -13.89
C ALA A 51 -4.10 -2.40 -13.54
N VAL A 52 -4.50 -3.03 -12.43
CA VAL A 52 -5.87 -2.93 -11.91
C VAL A 52 -5.78 -2.37 -10.52
N HIS A 53 -6.21 -1.11 -10.35
CA HIS A 53 -6.28 -0.45 -9.05
C HIS A 53 -7.68 -0.59 -8.48
N VAL A 54 -7.74 -1.03 -7.23
CA VAL A 54 -8.99 -1.16 -6.51
C VAL A 54 -9.10 -0.02 -5.51
N TYR A 55 -10.24 0.67 -5.52
CA TYR A 55 -10.56 1.76 -4.61
C TYR A 55 -11.84 1.47 -3.84
N GLY A 56 -11.98 2.06 -2.65
CA GLY A 56 -13.14 1.87 -1.78
C GLY A 56 -12.88 2.42 -0.39
N PRO A 57 -13.83 2.27 0.56
CA PRO A 57 -13.77 2.93 1.87
C PRO A 57 -12.54 2.55 2.71
N HIS A 58 -11.90 1.41 2.42
CA HIS A 58 -10.72 0.92 3.14
C HIS A 58 -9.38 1.46 2.60
N ILE A 59 -9.41 2.22 1.49
CA ILE A 59 -8.23 2.84 0.86
C ILE A 59 -8.37 4.36 0.95
N PRO A 60 -7.36 5.09 1.46
CA PRO A 60 -7.39 6.55 1.43
C PRO A 60 -7.54 7.08 0.00
N PRO A 61 -8.44 8.05 -0.27
CA PRO A 61 -8.62 8.62 -1.61
C PRO A 61 -7.32 9.10 -2.25
N GLN A 62 -6.45 9.75 -1.47
CA GLN A 62 -5.16 10.27 -1.93
C GLN A 62 -4.22 9.17 -2.45
N GLU A 63 -4.34 7.94 -1.94
CA GLU A 63 -3.56 6.80 -2.44
C GLU A 63 -4.06 6.35 -3.82
N SER A 64 -5.38 6.35 -4.02
CA SER A 64 -5.99 6.03 -5.32
C SER A 64 -5.66 7.09 -6.37
N ASP A 65 -5.77 8.37 -6.00
CA ASP A 65 -5.41 9.49 -6.88
C ASP A 65 -3.92 9.44 -7.25
N GLY A 66 -3.05 9.20 -6.28
CA GLY A 66 -1.62 9.04 -6.51
C GLY A 66 -1.27 7.84 -7.39
N ALA A 67 -1.95 6.71 -7.23
CA ALA A 67 -1.79 5.52 -8.07
C ALA A 67 -2.22 5.82 -9.53
N ALA A 68 -3.36 6.50 -9.72
CA ALA A 68 -3.86 6.87 -11.03
C ALA A 68 -2.95 7.90 -11.72
N ALA A 69 -2.49 8.91 -11.00
CA ALA A 69 -1.54 9.90 -11.51
C ALA A 69 -0.24 9.24 -11.96
N TRP A 70 0.35 8.39 -11.10
CA TRP A 70 1.58 7.68 -11.41
C TRP A 70 1.46 6.80 -12.67
N ALA A 71 0.37 6.05 -12.80
CA ALA A 71 0.12 5.21 -13.98
C ALA A 71 0.01 6.05 -15.26
N ARG A 72 -0.73 7.17 -15.21
CA ARG A 72 -0.92 8.10 -16.34
C ARG A 72 0.41 8.71 -16.80
N GLU A 73 1.24 9.19 -15.88
CA GLU A 73 2.54 9.80 -16.19
C GLU A 73 3.49 8.84 -16.91
N ARG A 74 3.32 7.53 -16.68
CA ARG A 74 4.15 6.48 -17.28
C ARG A 74 3.52 5.77 -18.46
N GLY A 75 2.32 6.20 -18.88
CA GLY A 75 1.60 5.54 -19.97
C GLY A 75 1.23 4.08 -19.64
N LEU A 76 1.17 3.73 -18.35
CA LEU A 76 0.73 2.41 -17.91
C LEU A 76 -0.79 2.30 -18.06
N ARG A 77 -1.26 1.26 -18.75
CA ARG A 77 -2.69 0.99 -18.84
C ARG A 77 -3.23 0.65 -17.45
N LEU A 78 -4.20 1.45 -17.00
CA LEU A 78 -4.81 1.33 -15.70
C LEU A 78 -6.32 1.11 -15.84
N HIS A 79 -6.83 0.09 -15.15
CA HIS A 79 -8.25 -0.11 -14.88
C HIS A 79 -8.53 0.21 -13.41
N MET A 80 -9.59 0.99 -13.16
CA MET A 80 -10.03 1.35 -11.80
C MET A 80 -11.27 0.54 -11.46
N ALA A 81 -11.22 -0.28 -10.41
CA ALA A 81 -12.32 -1.11 -9.95
C ALA A 81 -12.79 -0.69 -8.57
N GLN A 82 -14.09 -0.53 -8.39
CA GLN A 82 -14.68 -0.22 -7.08
C GLN A 82 -14.87 -1.49 -6.25
N PHE A 83 -14.48 -1.45 -4.99
CA PHE A 83 -14.65 -2.55 -4.05
C PHE A 83 -15.01 -2.03 -2.66
N ASP A 84 -16.12 -2.51 -2.15
CA ASP A 84 -16.51 -2.29 -0.76
C ASP A 84 -16.39 -3.60 0.03
N PRO A 85 -15.35 -3.78 0.85
CA PRO A 85 -15.18 -4.96 1.66
C PRO A 85 -16.01 -4.94 2.94
N LEU A 86 -16.66 -3.82 3.32
CA LEU A 86 -17.25 -3.66 4.65
C LEU A 86 -18.42 -4.61 4.91
N ALA A 87 -19.08 -5.08 3.85
CA ALA A 87 -20.17 -6.06 3.94
C ALA A 87 -19.70 -7.53 3.97
N LEU A 88 -18.39 -7.79 3.84
CA LEU A 88 -17.85 -9.14 3.97
C LEU A 88 -17.83 -9.55 5.45
N ALA A 89 -18.28 -10.76 5.77
CA ALA A 89 -18.48 -11.22 7.15
C ALA A 89 -17.21 -11.05 8.03
N GLU A 90 -16.03 -11.42 7.51
CA GLU A 90 -14.76 -11.32 8.22
C GLU A 90 -14.31 -9.86 8.43
N VAL A 91 -14.74 -8.96 7.53
CA VAL A 91 -14.43 -7.52 7.59
C VAL A 91 -15.47 -6.81 8.45
N GLU A 92 -16.75 -7.11 8.30
CA GLU A 92 -17.83 -6.53 9.10
C GLU A 92 -17.59 -6.72 10.60
N THR A 93 -17.19 -7.93 11.00
CA THR A 93 -16.82 -8.25 12.38
C THR A 93 -15.41 -7.83 12.75
N ASN A 94 -14.64 -7.31 11.79
CA ASN A 94 -13.23 -6.97 11.95
C ASN A 94 -12.42 -8.08 12.64
N SER A 95 -12.63 -9.30 12.18
CA SER A 95 -12.01 -10.50 12.75
C SER A 95 -10.52 -10.57 12.41
N PRO A 96 -9.71 -11.42 13.07
CA PRO A 96 -8.34 -11.72 12.67
C PRO A 96 -8.24 -12.27 11.23
N GLN A 97 -9.34 -12.79 10.66
CA GLN A 97 -9.42 -13.28 9.28
C GLN A 97 -9.83 -12.18 8.27
N ARG A 98 -10.02 -10.92 8.69
CA ARG A 98 -10.45 -9.81 7.81
C ARG A 98 -9.59 -9.67 6.56
N CYS A 99 -8.26 -9.86 6.68
CA CYS A 99 -7.35 -9.77 5.53
C CYS A 99 -7.54 -10.92 4.55
N TYR A 100 -7.89 -12.12 5.02
CA TYR A 100 -8.25 -13.24 4.16
C TYR A 100 -9.56 -12.97 3.43
N GLY A 101 -10.64 -12.63 4.13
CA GLY A 101 -11.94 -12.34 3.51
C GLY A 101 -11.86 -11.19 2.52
N CYS A 102 -11.21 -10.09 2.89
CA CYS A 102 -10.99 -8.94 1.99
C CYS A 102 -10.22 -9.34 0.72
N LYS A 103 -9.11 -10.07 0.84
CA LYS A 103 -8.32 -10.51 -0.32
C LYS A 103 -9.06 -11.53 -1.19
N SER A 104 -9.83 -12.45 -0.60
CA SER A 104 -10.68 -13.38 -1.36
C SER A 104 -11.71 -12.63 -2.21
N GLY A 105 -12.42 -11.67 -1.60
CA GLY A 105 -13.36 -10.81 -2.33
C GLY A 105 -12.67 -9.97 -3.41
N LEU A 106 -11.49 -9.42 -3.11
CA LEU A 106 -10.67 -8.69 -4.08
C LEU A 106 -10.30 -9.54 -5.28
N VAL A 107 -9.82 -10.77 -5.09
CA VAL A 107 -9.44 -11.68 -6.20
C VAL A 107 -10.66 -12.03 -7.05
N ALA A 108 -11.82 -12.27 -6.43
CA ALA A 108 -13.07 -12.52 -7.15
C ALA A 108 -13.47 -11.30 -8.01
N LEU A 109 -13.41 -10.09 -7.45
CA LEU A 109 -13.65 -8.85 -8.18
C LEU A 109 -12.69 -8.71 -9.37
N LEU A 110 -11.37 -8.83 -9.15
CA LEU A 110 -10.39 -8.67 -10.21
C LEU A 110 -10.63 -9.63 -11.38
N ARG A 111 -11.04 -10.86 -11.09
CA ARG A 111 -11.40 -11.83 -12.13
C ARG A 111 -12.67 -11.43 -12.88
N SER A 112 -13.69 -10.96 -12.17
CA SER A 112 -14.93 -10.49 -12.80
C SER A 112 -14.71 -9.26 -13.69
N GLU A 113 -13.85 -8.35 -13.27
CA GLU A 113 -13.47 -7.17 -14.06
C GLU A 113 -12.67 -7.53 -15.32
N LEU A 114 -11.77 -8.52 -15.22
CA LEU A 114 -10.96 -8.96 -16.35
C LEU A 114 -11.76 -9.78 -17.38
N ALA A 115 -12.76 -10.53 -16.97
CA ALA A 115 -13.49 -11.46 -17.83
C ALA A 115 -14.09 -10.81 -19.12
N PRO A 116 -14.70 -9.61 -19.09
CA PRO A 116 -15.25 -8.96 -20.27
C PRO A 116 -14.22 -8.22 -21.11
N MET A 117 -12.97 -8.05 -20.62
CA MET A 117 -11.96 -7.27 -21.32
C MET A 117 -11.35 -8.04 -22.48
N ALA A 118 -11.01 -7.35 -23.56
CA ALA A 118 -10.25 -7.93 -24.66
C ALA A 118 -8.91 -8.49 -24.14
N ALA A 119 -8.64 -9.78 -24.39
CA ALA A 119 -7.50 -10.53 -23.82
C ALA A 119 -7.43 -10.53 -22.28
N GLY A 120 -8.52 -10.16 -21.58
CA GLY A 120 -8.59 -10.19 -20.12
C GLY A 120 -8.42 -11.59 -19.54
N PRO A 121 -9.16 -12.62 -20.04
CA PRO A 121 -9.02 -14.01 -19.59
C PRO A 121 -7.64 -14.60 -19.81
N ASP A 122 -6.89 -14.13 -20.83
CA ASP A 122 -5.55 -14.63 -21.16
C ASP A 122 -4.45 -13.99 -20.30
N ARG A 123 -4.80 -13.01 -19.45
CA ARG A 123 -3.85 -12.35 -18.55
C ARG A 123 -3.68 -13.16 -17.29
N VAL A 124 -2.43 -13.39 -16.93
CA VAL A 124 -2.12 -13.96 -15.61
C VAL A 124 -2.29 -12.87 -14.55
N LEU A 125 -3.18 -13.13 -13.58
CA LEU A 125 -3.34 -12.22 -12.45
C LEU A 125 -2.14 -12.30 -11.51
N CYS A 126 -1.49 -11.17 -11.27
CA CYS A 126 -0.28 -11.06 -10.46
C CYS A 126 -0.47 -10.04 -9.32
N ASP A 127 0.32 -10.19 -8.26
CA ASP A 127 0.43 -9.21 -7.18
C ASP A 127 1.88 -8.86 -6.85
N GLY A 128 2.08 -7.83 -6.03
CA GLY A 128 3.39 -7.35 -5.60
C GLY A 128 3.94 -8.01 -4.33
N THR A 129 3.48 -9.20 -3.95
CA THR A 129 4.03 -9.95 -2.81
C THR A 129 5.50 -10.27 -3.06
N ASN A 130 6.38 -9.95 -2.12
CA ASN A 130 7.82 -10.22 -2.17
C ASN A 130 8.22 -11.39 -1.23
N ALA A 131 9.48 -11.80 -1.24
CA ALA A 131 9.94 -12.97 -0.47
C ALA A 131 9.81 -12.80 1.05
N ASP A 132 10.00 -11.57 1.57
CA ASP A 132 9.87 -11.30 3.02
C ASP A 132 8.41 -11.45 3.48
N ASP A 133 7.45 -11.14 2.59
CA ASP A 133 6.02 -11.27 2.88
C ASP A 133 5.61 -12.73 3.15
N LEU A 134 6.29 -13.70 2.51
CA LEU A 134 6.03 -15.13 2.70
C LEU A 134 6.47 -15.64 4.08
N GLN A 135 7.41 -14.96 4.74
CA GLN A 135 7.91 -15.33 6.06
C GLN A 135 7.04 -14.79 7.20
N ALA A 136 6.18 -13.82 6.91
CA ALA A 136 5.28 -13.22 7.88
C ALA A 136 3.94 -13.96 7.94
N TYR A 137 3.33 -14.04 9.14
CA TYR A 137 1.96 -14.51 9.25
C TYR A 137 1.01 -13.50 8.56
N ARG A 138 0.54 -13.87 7.39
CA ARG A 138 -0.37 -13.05 6.58
C ARG A 138 -1.55 -13.87 6.07
N PRO A 139 -2.69 -13.86 6.76
CA PRO A 139 -3.89 -14.62 6.35
C PRO A 139 -4.29 -14.39 4.89
N GLY A 140 -4.04 -13.19 4.37
CA GLY A 140 -4.32 -12.85 2.97
C GLY A 140 -3.50 -13.62 1.92
N LEU A 141 -2.35 -14.22 2.27
CA LEU A 141 -1.56 -15.02 1.32
C LEU A 141 -2.31 -16.28 0.88
N ARG A 142 -3.03 -16.93 1.80
CA ARG A 142 -3.87 -18.08 1.49
C ARG A 142 -4.92 -17.74 0.41
N ALA A 143 -5.54 -16.56 0.50
CA ALA A 143 -6.51 -16.12 -0.51
C ALA A 143 -5.88 -15.92 -1.90
N LEU A 144 -4.63 -15.46 -1.96
CA LEU A 144 -3.91 -15.33 -3.23
C LEU A 144 -3.60 -16.70 -3.84
N GLU A 145 -3.17 -17.67 -3.02
CA GLU A 145 -2.89 -19.04 -3.43
C GLU A 145 -4.16 -19.74 -3.95
N GLU A 146 -5.25 -19.73 -3.15
CA GLU A 146 -6.56 -20.27 -3.53
C GLU A 146 -7.08 -19.62 -4.81
N GLY A 147 -6.88 -18.30 -4.94
CA GLY A 147 -7.20 -17.53 -6.13
C GLY A 147 -6.22 -17.71 -7.30
N ARG A 148 -5.17 -18.55 -7.19
CA ARG A 148 -4.15 -18.74 -8.22
C ARG A 148 -3.56 -17.42 -8.74
N VAL A 149 -3.32 -16.47 -7.83
CA VAL A 149 -2.61 -15.23 -8.13
C VAL A 149 -1.12 -15.50 -8.10
N ARG A 150 -0.40 -15.08 -9.14
CA ARG A 150 1.06 -15.21 -9.20
C ARG A 150 1.71 -14.06 -8.46
N SER A 151 2.82 -14.33 -7.80
CA SER A 151 3.63 -13.33 -7.08
C SER A 151 5.06 -13.29 -7.62
N PRO A 152 5.30 -12.68 -8.81
CA PRO A 152 6.58 -12.76 -9.53
C PRO A 152 7.79 -12.31 -8.71
N LEU A 153 7.63 -11.33 -7.79
CA LEU A 153 8.73 -10.88 -6.93
C LEU A 153 9.10 -11.96 -5.92
N ALA A 154 8.11 -12.61 -5.31
CA ALA A 154 8.33 -13.71 -4.37
C ALA A 154 8.86 -14.97 -5.08
N GLU A 155 8.33 -15.31 -6.24
CA GLU A 155 8.80 -16.42 -7.08
C GLU A 155 10.25 -16.25 -7.52
N ALA A 156 10.67 -15.02 -7.77
CA ALA A 156 12.07 -14.67 -8.05
C ALA A 156 12.94 -14.61 -6.79
N GLY A 157 12.38 -14.85 -5.59
CA GLY A 157 13.09 -14.81 -4.32
C GLY A 157 13.52 -13.40 -3.88
N LEU A 158 12.90 -12.35 -4.40
CA LEU A 158 13.31 -10.96 -4.09
C LEU A 158 12.80 -10.51 -2.73
N SER A 159 13.72 -10.19 -1.83
CA SER A 159 13.42 -9.51 -0.57
C SER A 159 13.01 -8.04 -0.82
N LYS A 160 12.41 -7.40 0.17
CA LYS A 160 12.06 -5.96 0.12
C LYS A 160 13.27 -5.07 -0.16
N ALA A 161 14.42 -5.42 0.42
CA ALA A 161 15.68 -4.69 0.18
C ALA A 161 16.12 -4.82 -1.28
N GLN A 162 16.05 -6.01 -1.85
CA GLN A 162 16.40 -6.25 -3.25
C GLN A 162 15.40 -5.57 -4.22
N VAL A 163 14.11 -5.54 -3.89
CA VAL A 163 13.10 -4.78 -4.65
C VAL A 163 13.45 -3.29 -4.69
N ARG A 164 13.82 -2.69 -3.55
CA ARG A 164 14.24 -1.28 -3.47
C ARG A 164 15.46 -0.98 -4.31
N GLU A 165 16.48 -1.84 -4.20
CA GLU A 165 17.73 -1.66 -4.95
C GLU A 165 17.50 -1.81 -6.46
N ALA A 166 16.73 -2.82 -6.89
CA ALA A 166 16.38 -3.02 -8.28
C ALA A 166 15.51 -1.86 -8.83
N ALA A 167 14.57 -1.36 -8.02
CA ALA A 167 13.78 -0.17 -8.35
C ALA A 167 14.69 1.05 -8.60
N ARG A 168 15.64 1.31 -7.69
CA ARG A 168 16.64 2.38 -7.86
C ARG A 168 17.49 2.17 -9.09
N ALA A 169 18.03 0.96 -9.30
CA ALA A 169 18.92 0.65 -10.42
C ALA A 169 18.22 0.78 -11.79
N THR A 170 16.91 0.53 -11.85
CA THR A 170 16.10 0.66 -13.06
C THR A 170 15.51 2.06 -13.26
N GLY A 171 15.82 3.02 -12.38
CA GLY A 171 15.34 4.41 -12.47
C GLY A 171 13.87 4.59 -12.08
N LEU A 172 13.30 3.66 -11.28
CA LEU A 172 11.96 3.84 -10.73
C LEU A 172 12.02 4.93 -9.65
N ASP A 173 11.08 5.89 -9.71
CA ASP A 173 10.95 6.94 -8.71
C ASP A 173 10.57 6.39 -7.34
N ARG A 174 10.91 7.12 -6.29
CA ARG A 174 10.56 6.82 -4.89
C ARG A 174 10.82 5.35 -4.49
N PRO A 175 12.04 4.80 -4.69
CA PRO A 175 12.37 3.41 -4.36
C PRO A 175 12.30 3.13 -2.85
N TRP A 176 12.32 4.17 -2.03
CA TRP A 176 12.24 4.11 -0.58
C TRP A 176 10.84 4.40 -0.01
N GLN A 177 9.82 4.45 -0.88
CA GLN A 177 8.45 4.65 -0.44
C GLN A 177 8.09 3.66 0.69
N ARG A 178 7.54 4.22 1.78
CA ARG A 178 7.09 3.44 2.94
C ARG A 178 5.80 2.67 2.61
N ALA A 179 5.60 1.54 3.31
CA ALA A 179 4.38 0.76 3.18
C ALA A 179 3.18 1.55 3.74
N ARG A 180 2.07 1.49 3.01
CA ARG A 180 0.79 2.11 3.41
C ARG A 180 -0.27 1.03 3.55
N PRO A 181 -0.43 0.46 4.76
CA PRO A 181 -1.46 -0.54 4.99
C PRO A 181 -2.85 0.10 4.96
N CYS A 182 -3.87 -0.67 4.54
CA CYS A 182 -5.25 -0.20 4.42
C CYS A 182 -5.80 0.31 5.76
N LEU A 183 -6.83 1.17 5.72
CA LEU A 183 -7.43 1.82 6.90
C LEU A 183 -8.00 0.82 7.91
N LEU A 184 -8.41 -0.37 7.49
CA LEU A 184 -8.90 -1.41 8.40
C LEU A 184 -7.86 -1.80 9.47
N THR A 185 -6.58 -1.61 9.18
CA THR A 185 -5.50 -1.86 10.15
C THR A 185 -5.42 -0.81 11.27
N ARG A 186 -6.21 0.25 11.20
CA ARG A 186 -6.34 1.26 12.26
C ARG A 186 -7.32 0.85 13.34
N LEU A 187 -8.19 -0.12 13.06
CA LEU A 187 -9.25 -0.56 13.97
C LEU A 187 -8.80 -1.77 14.77
N ALA A 188 -9.05 -1.76 16.07
CA ALA A 188 -8.87 -2.94 16.92
C ALA A 188 -9.77 -4.09 16.45
N TYR A 189 -9.31 -5.33 16.60
CA TYR A 189 -10.13 -6.50 16.29
C TYR A 189 -11.46 -6.47 17.07
N GLY A 190 -12.54 -6.86 16.40
CA GLY A 190 -13.91 -6.80 16.93
C GLY A 190 -14.60 -5.44 16.81
N MET A 191 -13.89 -4.39 16.43
CA MET A 191 -14.48 -3.07 16.15
C MET A 191 -15.02 -3.05 14.72
N ARG A 192 -16.33 -2.93 14.55
CA ARG A 192 -16.99 -2.88 13.25
C ARG A 192 -16.48 -1.66 12.45
N PRO A 193 -15.97 -1.85 11.23
CA PRO A 193 -15.57 -0.74 10.38
C PRO A 193 -16.79 -0.05 9.76
N GLU A 194 -16.80 1.28 9.82
CA GLU A 194 -17.82 2.12 9.21
C GLU A 194 -17.17 3.07 8.20
N ALA A 195 -17.81 3.24 7.04
CA ALA A 195 -17.27 4.05 5.95
C ALA A 195 -16.96 5.49 6.37
N ASP A 196 -17.85 6.12 7.16
CA ASP A 196 -17.65 7.48 7.69
C ASP A 196 -16.44 7.56 8.62
N THR A 197 -16.29 6.58 9.51
CA THR A 197 -15.13 6.53 10.43
C THR A 197 -13.83 6.35 9.65
N LEU A 198 -13.81 5.50 8.62
CA LEU A 198 -12.63 5.31 7.76
C LEU A 198 -12.32 6.58 6.96
N ALA A 199 -13.33 7.28 6.45
CA ALA A 199 -13.14 8.55 5.74
C ALA A 199 -12.54 9.63 6.64
N ARG A 200 -13.04 9.76 7.89
CA ARG A 200 -12.48 10.70 8.88
C ARG A 200 -11.05 10.34 9.28
N LEU A 201 -10.74 9.04 9.43
CA LEU A 201 -9.37 8.56 9.65
C LEU A 201 -8.44 8.93 8.51
N ALA A 202 -8.87 8.71 7.25
CA ALA A 202 -8.08 9.07 6.09
C ALA A 202 -7.80 10.57 6.02
N ALA A 203 -8.81 11.40 6.30
CA ALA A 203 -8.68 12.86 6.31
C ALA A 203 -7.74 13.32 7.44
N ALA A 204 -7.90 12.80 8.66
CA ALA A 204 -7.02 13.13 9.77
C ALA A 204 -5.56 12.73 9.49
N GLU A 205 -5.31 11.51 8.97
CA GLU A 205 -3.95 11.07 8.62
C GLU A 205 -3.37 11.92 7.47
N ALA A 206 -4.18 12.41 6.53
CA ALA A 206 -3.73 13.32 5.47
C ALA A 206 -3.30 14.68 6.02
N ASP A 207 -4.10 15.28 6.90
CA ASP A 207 -3.79 16.57 7.53
C ASP A 207 -2.56 16.47 8.45
N LEU A 208 -2.43 15.38 9.21
CA LEU A 208 -1.24 15.11 10.03
C LEU A 208 0.02 14.93 9.14
N ALA A 209 -0.11 14.29 7.99
CA ALA A 209 1.01 14.16 7.05
C ALA A 209 1.43 15.51 6.45
N ALA A 210 0.48 16.42 6.24
CA ALA A 210 0.74 17.76 5.69
C ALA A 210 1.51 18.68 6.66
N LEU A 211 1.44 18.46 7.98
CA LEU A 211 2.17 19.26 8.97
C LEU A 211 3.68 19.34 8.66
N GLY A 212 4.29 18.23 8.25
CA GLY A 212 5.71 18.21 7.93
C GLY A 212 6.09 19.00 6.68
N THR A 213 5.17 19.14 5.74
CA THR A 213 5.41 19.86 4.49
C THR A 213 5.33 21.38 4.71
N ILE A 214 4.46 21.85 5.59
CA ILE A 214 4.28 23.28 5.91
C ILE A 214 5.52 23.82 6.63
N VAL A 215 6.06 23.10 7.61
CA VAL A 215 7.24 23.51 8.37
C VAL A 215 8.50 23.56 7.47
N ALA A 216 8.66 22.57 6.58
CA ALA A 216 9.76 22.58 5.62
C ALA A 216 9.67 23.77 4.64
N ALA A 217 8.46 24.15 4.20
CA ALA A 217 8.24 25.28 3.31
C ALA A 217 8.48 26.64 3.97
N GLN A 218 8.28 26.77 5.27
CA GLN A 218 8.49 28.02 6.03
C GLN A 218 9.97 28.25 6.40
N GLY A 219 10.80 27.19 6.42
CA GLY A 219 12.23 27.26 6.75
C GLY A 219 13.20 27.13 5.58
N ALA A 220 12.73 26.82 4.38
CA ALA A 220 13.61 26.62 3.22
C ALA A 220 13.89 27.95 2.49
N PRO A 221 15.13 28.21 2.07
CA PRO A 221 15.43 29.31 1.14
C PRO A 221 14.68 29.08 -0.17
N HIS A 222 14.17 30.17 -0.77
CA HIS A 222 13.47 30.17 -2.05
C HIS A 222 14.25 29.38 -3.10
N GLY A 223 13.70 28.25 -3.59
CA GLY A 223 14.29 27.42 -4.64
C GLY A 223 14.88 26.08 -4.18
N ALA A 224 14.79 25.72 -2.90
CA ALA A 224 15.14 24.36 -2.48
C ALA A 224 14.07 23.38 -2.96
N GLU A 225 14.43 22.51 -3.91
CA GLU A 225 13.65 21.32 -4.23
C GLU A 225 13.60 20.45 -2.95
N LEU A 226 12.38 20.15 -2.46
CA LEU A 226 12.22 19.20 -1.37
C LEU A 226 12.79 17.86 -1.84
N GLU A 227 13.81 17.35 -1.20
CA GLU A 227 14.38 16.05 -1.52
C GLU A 227 13.26 15.01 -1.56
N GLU A 228 13.19 14.26 -2.66
CA GLU A 228 12.26 13.15 -2.86
C GLU A 228 12.48 12.13 -1.75
N GLY A 229 11.62 12.15 -0.75
CA GLY A 229 11.72 11.29 0.45
C GLY A 229 11.68 12.05 1.76
N SER A 230 11.38 13.36 1.77
CA SER A 230 11.19 14.10 3.02
C SER A 230 10.10 13.42 3.85
N VAL A 231 10.52 12.79 4.91
CA VAL A 231 9.65 12.21 5.93
C VAL A 231 8.96 13.38 6.62
N GLY A 232 7.62 13.43 6.63
CA GLY A 232 6.88 14.46 7.35
C GLY A 232 7.37 14.59 8.79
N ALA A 233 7.08 15.71 9.46
CA ALA A 233 7.60 16.01 10.79
C ALA A 233 7.33 14.89 11.83
N LEU A 234 6.24 14.12 11.64
CA LEU A 234 5.88 12.99 12.51
C LEU A 234 6.60 11.67 12.16
N GLY A 235 7.34 11.62 11.05
CA GLY A 235 7.89 10.37 10.56
C GLY A 235 6.84 9.41 10.03
N ASP A 236 7.01 8.10 10.27
CA ASP A 236 5.92 7.15 10.08
C ASP A 236 4.94 7.28 11.26
N PHE A 237 3.66 7.21 11.00
CA PHE A 237 2.63 7.30 12.03
C PHE A 237 1.36 6.55 11.66
N ARG A 238 0.53 6.28 12.64
CA ARG A 238 -0.80 5.68 12.49
C ARG A 238 -1.74 6.24 13.56
N LEU A 239 -2.92 6.68 13.13
CA LEU A 239 -4.02 7.00 14.03
C LEU A 239 -4.87 5.74 14.21
N ARG A 240 -4.79 5.14 15.40
CA ARG A 240 -5.45 3.87 15.71
C ARG A 240 -6.70 4.11 16.53
N LEU A 241 -7.75 3.36 16.22
CA LEU A 241 -8.95 3.31 17.02
C LEU A 241 -8.91 2.05 17.90
N THR A 242 -8.67 2.29 19.15
CA THR A 242 -8.95 1.42 20.29
C THR A 242 -10.16 1.99 21.01
N PRO A 243 -10.62 1.52 22.18
CA PRO A 243 -11.65 2.23 22.94
C PRO A 243 -11.35 3.72 23.11
N GLU A 244 -10.04 4.09 23.22
CA GLU A 244 -9.58 5.47 23.12
C GLU A 244 -8.66 5.60 21.89
N PRO A 245 -8.80 6.65 21.06
CA PRO A 245 -7.90 6.88 19.93
C PRO A 245 -6.43 6.99 20.38
N VAL A 246 -5.52 6.44 19.56
CA VAL A 246 -4.07 6.50 19.81
C VAL A 246 -3.38 6.97 18.53
N LEU A 247 -2.69 8.10 18.59
CA LEU A 247 -1.73 8.50 17.58
C LEU A 247 -0.35 7.95 17.93
N GLN A 248 0.08 6.94 17.23
CA GLN A 248 1.43 6.40 17.32
C GLN A 248 2.28 6.97 16.19
N ALA A 249 3.34 7.69 16.51
CA ALA A 249 4.23 8.33 15.55
C ALA A 249 5.70 8.04 15.84
N GLU A 250 6.54 8.03 14.81
CA GLU A 250 7.99 7.88 14.95
C GLU A 250 8.59 9.05 15.74
N LYS A 251 8.02 10.25 15.51
CA LYS A 251 8.40 11.51 16.19
C LYS A 251 7.15 12.28 16.56
N LEU A 252 7.21 12.96 17.69
CA LEU A 252 6.18 13.93 18.15
C LEU A 252 6.89 15.20 18.64
N PRO A 253 7.27 16.10 17.72
CA PRO A 253 7.90 17.37 18.10
C PRO A 253 6.99 18.20 19.00
N GLU A 254 7.52 18.74 20.11
CA GLU A 254 6.74 19.47 21.11
C GLU A 254 6.07 20.73 20.54
N ASP A 255 6.74 21.39 19.61
CA ASP A 255 6.25 22.58 18.91
C ASP A 255 5.06 22.30 17.98
N LEU A 256 4.84 21.05 17.57
CA LEU A 256 3.72 20.62 16.71
C LEU A 256 2.55 20.03 17.49
N LEU A 257 2.68 19.79 18.79
CA LEU A 257 1.61 19.18 19.60
C LEU A 257 0.29 19.97 19.55
N PRO A 258 0.27 21.32 19.60
CA PRO A 258 -0.97 22.07 19.47
C PRO A 258 -1.68 21.84 18.13
N GLU A 259 -0.96 21.83 17.02
CA GLU A 259 -1.49 21.60 15.68
C GLU A 259 -1.98 20.16 15.53
N VAL A 260 -1.22 19.17 16.02
CA VAL A 260 -1.65 17.77 16.08
C VAL A 260 -2.96 17.63 16.83
N GLN A 261 -3.08 18.26 18.01
CA GLN A 261 -4.30 18.25 18.82
C GLN A 261 -5.47 18.89 18.07
N ASN A 262 -5.27 20.05 17.43
CA ASN A 262 -6.31 20.75 16.67
C ASN A 262 -6.84 19.88 15.51
N ILE A 263 -5.95 19.20 14.79
CA ILE A 263 -6.35 18.27 13.72
C ILE A 263 -7.19 17.13 14.29
N LEU A 264 -6.74 16.49 15.38
CA LEU A 264 -7.47 15.40 16.01
C LEU A 264 -8.85 15.83 16.54
N ILE A 265 -8.96 17.03 17.10
CA ILE A 265 -10.25 17.62 17.51
C ILE A 265 -11.14 17.85 16.29
N GLY A 266 -10.61 18.45 15.23
CA GLY A 266 -11.35 18.77 14.01
C GLY A 266 -11.97 17.53 13.34
N HIS A 267 -11.30 16.38 13.42
CA HIS A 267 -11.78 15.11 12.89
C HIS A 267 -12.54 14.23 13.90
N GLY A 268 -12.72 14.71 15.15
CA GLY A 268 -13.48 14.01 16.20
C GLY A 268 -12.72 12.81 16.80
N PHE A 269 -11.39 12.88 16.86
CA PHE A 269 -10.51 11.87 17.47
C PHE A 269 -9.84 12.37 18.76
N TRP A 270 -10.45 13.31 19.43
CA TRP A 270 -10.00 13.80 20.74
C TRP A 270 -11.03 13.47 21.83
N PRO A 271 -10.61 13.03 23.03
CA PRO A 271 -9.23 12.85 23.49
C PRO A 271 -8.50 11.71 22.77
N CYS A 272 -7.18 11.87 22.59
CA CYS A 272 -6.31 10.94 21.91
C CYS A 272 -5.00 10.76 22.69
N ARG A 273 -4.59 9.53 22.89
CA ARG A 273 -3.28 9.24 23.48
C ARG A 273 -2.21 9.41 22.41
N LEU A 274 -1.17 10.19 22.73
CA LEU A 274 -0.05 10.45 21.84
C LEU A 274 1.14 9.60 22.27
N GLU A 275 1.68 8.78 21.36
CA GLU A 275 2.81 7.87 21.59
C GLU A 275 3.92 8.14 20.59
N ALA A 276 5.13 8.49 21.09
CA ALA A 276 6.32 8.63 20.26
C ALA A 276 7.16 7.35 20.28
N GLY A 277 7.70 6.95 19.11
CA GLY A 277 8.56 5.78 18.97
C GLY A 277 7.80 4.45 18.91
N GLY A 278 8.54 3.35 19.06
CA GLY A 278 7.99 2.00 19.06
C GLY A 278 7.79 1.40 17.65
N ASN A 279 7.31 0.16 17.62
CA ASN A 279 7.01 -0.55 16.37
C ASN A 279 5.62 -0.18 15.87
N ILE A 280 5.55 0.58 14.80
CA ILE A 280 4.30 1.04 14.19
C ILE A 280 3.58 -0.10 13.43
N SER A 281 4.30 -1.13 12.99
CA SER A 281 3.73 -2.28 12.29
C SER A 281 3.32 -3.39 13.27
N GLY A 282 2.21 -4.12 12.98
CA GLY A 282 1.78 -5.28 13.77
C GLY A 282 1.22 -4.97 15.17
N PHE A 283 0.78 -3.76 15.40
CA PHE A 283 0.29 -3.30 16.72
C PHE A 283 -0.77 -4.22 17.35
N TYR A 284 -1.77 -4.65 16.58
CA TYR A 284 -2.83 -5.52 17.07
C TYR A 284 -2.46 -7.01 17.05
N ASP A 285 -1.41 -7.38 16.29
CA ASP A 285 -0.98 -8.78 16.14
C ASP A 285 -0.07 -9.21 17.29
N ALA A 286 0.63 -8.27 17.94
CA ALA A 286 1.50 -8.53 19.08
C ALA A 286 0.75 -9.07 20.32
N GLY A 287 -0.56 -8.75 20.46
CA GLY A 287 -1.42 -9.26 21.53
C GLY A 287 -2.01 -10.64 21.29
N SER A 288 -2.04 -11.13 20.03
CA SER A 288 -2.64 -12.43 19.69
C SER A 288 -1.68 -13.61 19.84
N SER A 289 -0.39 -13.39 20.04
CA SER A 289 0.61 -14.44 20.27
C SER A 289 0.67 -14.95 21.73
N ALA A 290 0.02 -14.25 22.67
CA ALA A 290 0.01 -14.63 24.09
C ALA A 290 -1.00 -15.75 24.46
N GLY A 291 -1.74 -16.30 23.50
CA GLY A 291 -2.81 -17.28 23.71
C GLY A 291 -2.61 -18.63 23.03
N ARG A 292 -1.38 -19.02 22.68
CA ARG A 292 -1.07 -20.37 22.19
C ARG A 292 -0.15 -21.09 23.16
N HIS A 293 -0.77 -21.74 24.14
CA HIS A 293 -0.26 -22.89 24.86
C HIS A 293 -1.27 -24.02 24.76
#